data_1bf8070aa852817951ce36a8f175a2be
#
_entry.id   1bf8070aa852817951ce36a8f175a2be
#
_cell.length_a   1.000
_cell.length_b   1.000
_cell.length_c   1.000
_cell.angle_alpha   90.00
_cell.angle_beta   90.00
_cell.angle_gamma   90.00
#
_symmetry.space_group_name_H-M   'P 1'
#
loop_
_entity.id
_entity.type
_entity.pdbx_description
1 polymer ?
#
loop_
_entity_poly.entity_id
_entity_poly.type
_entity_poly.pdbx_seq_one_letter_code
_entity_poly.pdbx_strand_id
1 'polypeptide(L)'
;MLHTFQKCLIASGFFCLALGTLSCRTTHQAYDLDGSPLDPVSTDSRGTVLIFVRTDCPVSNRYAPTLRRICKTYAGRDIRFFLVYPNPDVTPPEIRKHMTEYSYPCPALRDPEHVLVRRAGAKITPEAAVFTRDGELVYRGRIDNQYVDFGKYRPKPTRADLEEALDAVLTGKLVTFRETEAVGCLIEDLR
;
A
#
# COMPACT_ATOMS: atom_id res chain seq x y z
N MET A 1 29.88 64.43 -53.18
CA MET A 1 31.05 63.87 -52.50
C MET A 1 30.74 63.79 -51.01
N LEU A 2 30.15 62.70 -50.54
CA LEU A 2 29.89 62.54 -49.09
C LEU A 2 30.06 61.06 -48.77
N HIS A 3 31.10 60.78 -48.03
CA HIS A 3 31.36 59.46 -47.48
C HIS A 3 30.52 59.23 -46.21
N THR A 4 29.64 58.26 -46.25
CA THR A 4 28.89 57.85 -45.06
C THR A 4 29.53 56.59 -44.50
N PHE A 5 30.14 56.72 -43.33
CA PHE A 5 30.67 55.59 -42.55
C PHE A 5 29.52 54.86 -41.80
N GLN A 6 29.33 53.60 -42.09
CA GLN A 6 28.37 52.77 -41.43
C GLN A 6 29.09 51.96 -40.38
N LYS A 7 28.78 52.25 -39.11
CA LYS A 7 29.33 51.56 -37.97
C LYS A 7 28.57 50.20 -37.74
N CYS A 8 29.32 49.11 -37.81
CA CYS A 8 28.85 47.78 -37.54
C CYS A 8 28.79 47.58 -36.00
N LEU A 9 27.59 47.44 -35.39
CA LEU A 9 27.41 47.04 -33.99
C LEU A 9 27.42 45.51 -33.92
N ILE A 10 28.42 44.97 -33.25
CA ILE A 10 28.51 43.55 -32.92
C ILE A 10 27.72 43.39 -31.62
N ALA A 11 26.51 42.81 -31.70
CA ALA A 11 25.75 42.38 -30.53
C ALA A 11 26.24 41.01 -30.05
N SER A 12 27.00 41.03 -28.98
CA SER A 12 27.45 39.79 -28.31
C SER A 12 26.27 39.19 -27.54
N GLY A 13 25.63 38.15 -28.12
CA GLY A 13 24.58 37.41 -27.46
C GLY A 13 25.16 36.42 -26.42
N PHE A 14 24.95 36.74 -25.17
CA PHE A 14 25.25 35.82 -24.04
C PHE A 14 24.19 34.71 -24.03
N PHE A 15 24.53 33.53 -24.59
CA PHE A 15 23.70 32.36 -24.54
C PHE A 15 23.89 31.69 -23.15
N CYS A 16 23.00 32.02 -22.23
CA CYS A 16 22.99 31.42 -20.89
C CYS A 16 22.45 29.99 -21.00
N LEU A 17 23.37 28.99 -21.02
CA LEU A 17 23.01 27.57 -20.92
C LEU A 17 22.49 27.31 -19.51
N ALA A 18 21.17 27.29 -19.34
CA ALA A 18 20.54 26.78 -18.11
C ALA A 18 20.73 25.25 -18.04
N LEU A 19 21.76 24.81 -17.33
CA LEU A 19 21.86 23.41 -16.91
C LEU A 19 20.72 23.13 -15.93
N GLY A 20 19.62 22.59 -16.46
CA GLY A 20 18.58 21.99 -15.65
C GLY A 20 19.14 20.79 -14.90
N THR A 21 19.38 20.95 -13.59
CA THR A 21 19.68 19.82 -12.71
C THR A 21 18.47 18.91 -12.70
N LEU A 22 18.52 17.79 -13.44
CA LEU A 22 17.56 16.69 -13.26
C LEU A 22 17.76 16.19 -11.83
N SER A 23 16.95 16.70 -10.91
CA SER A 23 16.83 16.14 -9.56
C SER A 23 16.19 14.77 -9.74
N CYS A 24 17.01 13.72 -9.71
CA CYS A 24 16.53 12.34 -9.61
C CYS A 24 15.85 12.22 -8.23
N ARG A 25 14.53 12.51 -8.20
CA ARG A 25 13.71 12.17 -7.04
C ARG A 25 13.70 10.65 -7.00
N THR A 26 14.45 10.06 -6.09
CA THR A 26 14.23 8.70 -5.64
C THR A 26 12.80 8.65 -5.09
N THR A 27 11.86 8.28 -5.93
CA THR A 27 10.50 8.01 -5.49
C THR A 27 10.57 6.69 -4.72
N HIS A 28 10.53 6.79 -3.41
CA HIS A 28 10.35 5.64 -2.55
C HIS A 28 9.06 4.92 -2.98
N GLN A 29 9.16 3.65 -3.29
CA GLN A 29 8.04 2.87 -3.85
C GLN A 29 8.00 1.50 -3.17
N ALA A 30 6.80 0.90 -3.15
CA ALA A 30 6.69 -0.51 -2.88
C ALA A 30 7.10 -1.31 -4.12
N TYR A 31 7.46 -2.57 -3.92
CA TYR A 31 7.96 -3.44 -4.97
C TYR A 31 7.16 -4.75 -5.01
N ASP A 32 6.97 -5.28 -6.20
CA ASP A 32 6.54 -6.67 -6.34
C ASP A 32 7.68 -7.63 -5.92
N LEU A 33 7.41 -8.93 -5.96
CA LEU A 33 8.41 -9.93 -5.56
C LEU A 33 9.51 -10.15 -6.61
N ASP A 34 9.40 -9.54 -7.78
CA ASP A 34 10.43 -9.56 -8.84
C ASP A 34 11.28 -8.28 -8.82
N GLY A 35 10.98 -7.36 -7.88
CA GLY A 35 11.71 -6.11 -7.66
C GLY A 35 11.23 -4.96 -8.52
N SER A 36 10.11 -5.09 -9.24
CA SER A 36 9.53 -4.01 -10.02
C SER A 36 8.76 -3.04 -9.12
N PRO A 37 8.97 -1.73 -9.27
CA PRO A 37 8.25 -0.74 -8.49
C PRO A 37 6.75 -0.73 -8.86
N LEU A 38 5.89 -0.63 -7.85
CA LEU A 38 4.45 -0.66 -8.03
C LEU A 38 3.73 0.28 -7.06
N ASP A 39 2.81 1.11 -7.58
CA ASP A 39 1.77 1.77 -6.77
C ASP A 39 0.46 0.98 -6.88
N PRO A 40 0.08 0.22 -5.85
CA PRO A 40 -1.10 -0.63 -5.92
C PRO A 40 -2.42 0.17 -5.85
N VAL A 41 -2.37 1.42 -5.36
CA VAL A 41 -3.57 2.24 -5.14
C VAL A 41 -3.99 3.00 -6.41
N SER A 42 -3.05 3.22 -7.34
CA SER A 42 -3.35 3.82 -8.66
C SER A 42 -3.93 2.76 -9.60
N THR A 43 -5.24 2.55 -9.56
CA THR A 43 -5.89 1.47 -10.34
C THR A 43 -7.26 1.85 -10.89
N ASP A 44 -7.73 1.08 -11.88
CA ASP A 44 -9.07 1.22 -12.46
C ASP A 44 -10.15 0.43 -11.68
N SER A 45 -9.78 -0.28 -10.60
CA SER A 45 -10.72 -1.04 -9.77
C SER A 45 -11.58 -0.11 -8.89
N ARG A 46 -12.70 -0.62 -8.39
CA ARG A 46 -13.58 0.13 -7.45
C ARG A 46 -12.89 0.44 -6.14
N GLY A 47 -11.97 -0.43 -5.73
CA GLY A 47 -11.17 -0.20 -4.53
C GLY A 47 -9.95 -1.12 -4.45
N THR A 48 -9.00 -0.69 -3.65
CA THR A 48 -7.77 -1.44 -3.36
C THR A 48 -7.69 -1.72 -1.87
N VAL A 49 -7.38 -2.95 -1.53
CA VAL A 49 -7.15 -3.39 -0.15
C VAL A 49 -5.67 -3.72 0.04
N LEU A 50 -5.04 -3.05 0.97
CA LEU A 50 -3.72 -3.39 1.46
C LEU A 50 -3.87 -4.13 2.78
N ILE A 51 -3.27 -5.31 2.89
CA ILE A 51 -3.27 -6.11 4.12
C ILE A 51 -1.82 -6.24 4.57
N PHE A 52 -1.46 -5.51 5.61
CA PHE A 52 -0.12 -5.55 6.19
C PHE A 52 0.04 -6.81 7.01
N VAL A 53 1.04 -7.62 6.67
CA VAL A 53 1.32 -8.91 7.31
C VAL A 53 2.83 -9.08 7.55
N ARG A 54 3.17 -9.97 8.49
CA ARG A 54 4.55 -10.43 8.72
C ARG A 54 4.59 -11.94 8.67
N THR A 55 5.69 -12.49 8.19
CA THR A 55 5.90 -13.95 8.10
C THR A 55 5.95 -14.62 9.46
N ASP A 56 6.46 -13.91 10.47
CA ASP A 56 6.68 -14.36 11.83
C ASP A 56 5.59 -13.90 12.83
N CYS A 57 4.54 -13.20 12.36
CA CYS A 57 3.46 -12.74 13.24
C CYS A 57 2.41 -13.85 13.43
N PRO A 58 2.25 -14.42 14.67
CA PRO A 58 1.30 -15.50 14.91
C PRO A 58 -0.15 -15.09 14.64
N VAL A 59 -0.49 -13.81 14.86
CA VAL A 59 -1.85 -13.30 14.62
C VAL A 59 -2.09 -13.18 13.12
N SER A 60 -1.12 -12.64 12.33
CA SER A 60 -1.20 -12.62 10.85
C SER A 60 -1.46 -14.03 10.30
N ASN A 61 -0.68 -14.99 10.77
CA ASN A 61 -0.74 -16.37 10.29
C ASN A 61 -2.07 -17.05 10.61
N ARG A 62 -2.64 -16.76 11.80
CA ARG A 62 -3.98 -17.27 12.17
C ARG A 62 -5.11 -16.65 11.35
N TYR A 63 -4.94 -15.43 10.84
CA TYR A 63 -5.91 -14.80 9.94
C TYR A 63 -5.88 -15.33 8.50
N ALA A 64 -4.89 -16.13 8.10
CA ALA A 64 -4.76 -16.62 6.74
C ALA A 64 -6.04 -17.29 6.18
N PRO A 65 -6.78 -18.16 6.89
CA PRO A 65 -8.03 -18.72 6.39
C PRO A 65 -9.10 -17.64 6.12
N THR A 66 -9.25 -16.67 7.01
CA THR A 66 -10.20 -15.56 6.89
C THR A 66 -9.83 -14.67 5.71
N LEU A 67 -8.54 -14.30 5.56
CA LEU A 67 -8.04 -13.48 4.46
C LEU A 67 -8.22 -14.18 3.12
N ARG A 68 -7.94 -15.49 3.02
CA ARG A 68 -8.21 -16.26 1.81
C ARG A 68 -9.68 -16.20 1.38
N ARG A 69 -10.58 -16.35 2.34
CA ARG A 69 -12.03 -16.28 2.09
C ARG A 69 -12.41 -14.89 1.59
N ILE A 70 -11.98 -13.84 2.27
CA ILE A 70 -12.28 -12.44 1.91
C ILE A 70 -11.72 -12.14 0.51
N CYS A 71 -10.44 -12.42 0.24
CA CYS A 71 -9.84 -12.21 -1.07
C CYS A 71 -10.66 -12.92 -2.18
N LYS A 72 -11.05 -14.19 -1.99
CA LYS A 72 -11.84 -14.93 -2.99
C LYS A 72 -13.23 -14.34 -3.18
N THR A 73 -13.89 -13.88 -2.11
CA THR A 73 -15.23 -13.33 -2.15
C THR A 73 -15.29 -11.99 -2.89
N TYR A 74 -14.27 -11.14 -2.70
CA TYR A 74 -14.31 -9.77 -3.19
C TYR A 74 -13.46 -9.51 -4.45
N ALA A 75 -12.45 -10.34 -4.76
CA ALA A 75 -11.65 -10.17 -5.98
C ALA A 75 -12.49 -10.20 -7.27
N GLY A 76 -13.54 -11.05 -7.33
CA GLY A 76 -14.49 -11.10 -8.45
C GLY A 76 -15.46 -9.91 -8.52
N ARG A 77 -15.41 -8.99 -7.56
CA ARG A 77 -16.32 -7.83 -7.44
C ARG A 77 -15.60 -6.51 -7.72
N ASP A 78 -14.53 -6.53 -8.50
CA ASP A 78 -13.73 -5.35 -8.86
C ASP A 78 -13.01 -4.70 -7.66
N ILE A 79 -12.60 -5.51 -6.68
CA ILE A 79 -11.73 -5.12 -5.56
C ILE A 79 -10.39 -5.82 -5.73
N ARG A 80 -9.31 -5.05 -5.68
CA ARG A 80 -7.94 -5.56 -5.73
C ARG A 80 -7.38 -5.72 -4.33
N PHE A 81 -6.67 -6.82 -4.10
CA PHE A 81 -6.03 -7.12 -2.83
C PHE A 81 -4.53 -7.27 -2.99
N PHE A 82 -3.79 -6.76 -2.03
CA PHE A 82 -2.35 -6.95 -1.93
C PHE A 82 -1.97 -7.28 -0.49
N LEU A 83 -1.17 -8.31 -0.31
CA LEU A 83 -0.45 -8.52 0.94
C LEU A 83 0.78 -7.61 0.96
N VAL A 84 0.96 -6.83 1.99
CA VAL A 84 2.09 -5.91 2.13
C VAL A 84 3.00 -6.39 3.24
N TYR A 85 4.27 -6.63 2.91
CA TYR A 85 5.32 -7.06 3.84
C TYR A 85 6.22 -5.86 4.15
N PRO A 86 6.03 -5.22 5.32
CA PRO A 86 6.75 -4.00 5.68
C PRO A 86 8.17 -4.27 6.23
N ASN A 87 8.48 -5.51 6.66
CA ASN A 87 9.80 -5.80 7.21
C ASN A 87 10.87 -5.72 6.10
N PRO A 88 11.86 -4.79 6.21
CA PRO A 88 12.90 -4.62 5.19
C PRO A 88 13.80 -5.84 5.02
N ASP A 89 14.00 -6.63 6.08
CA ASP A 89 14.91 -7.77 6.09
C ASP A 89 14.31 -9.03 5.45
N VAL A 90 12.99 -9.07 5.22
CA VAL A 90 12.32 -10.23 4.61
C VAL A 90 12.54 -10.25 3.11
N THR A 91 13.10 -11.34 2.63
CA THR A 91 13.45 -11.54 1.23
C THR A 91 12.27 -12.04 0.39
N PRO A 92 12.28 -11.81 -0.95
CA PRO A 92 11.23 -12.34 -1.83
C PRO A 92 11.04 -13.87 -1.76
N PRO A 93 12.08 -14.71 -1.67
CA PRO A 93 11.91 -16.16 -1.48
C PRO A 93 11.16 -16.52 -0.19
N GLU A 94 11.45 -15.84 0.93
CA GLU A 94 10.75 -16.06 2.20
C GLU A 94 9.28 -15.68 2.11
N ILE A 95 8.97 -14.57 1.44
CA ILE A 95 7.59 -14.16 1.19
C ILE A 95 6.87 -15.18 0.30
N ARG A 96 7.49 -15.64 -0.79
CA ARG A 96 6.90 -16.69 -1.66
C ARG A 96 6.63 -17.99 -0.89
N LYS A 97 7.55 -18.38 -0.01
CA LYS A 97 7.38 -19.54 0.87
C LYS A 97 6.17 -19.32 1.79
N HIS A 98 6.09 -18.19 2.47
CA HIS A 98 4.97 -17.84 3.35
C HIS A 98 3.63 -17.82 2.61
N MET A 99 3.57 -17.20 1.43
CA MET A 99 2.36 -17.20 0.60
C MET A 99 1.91 -18.60 0.22
N THR A 100 2.84 -19.48 -0.11
CA THR A 100 2.56 -20.89 -0.46
C THR A 100 2.06 -21.68 0.75
N GLU A 101 2.75 -21.55 1.88
CA GLU A 101 2.42 -22.23 3.14
C GLU A 101 1.01 -21.89 3.61
N TYR A 102 0.64 -20.62 3.56
CA TYR A 102 -0.68 -20.13 3.97
C TYR A 102 -1.69 -20.06 2.83
N SER A 103 -1.31 -20.47 1.61
CA SER A 103 -2.17 -20.50 0.40
C SER A 103 -2.86 -19.18 0.11
N TYR A 104 -2.16 -18.07 0.22
CA TYR A 104 -2.71 -16.74 -0.08
C TYR A 104 -2.97 -16.58 -1.59
N PRO A 105 -4.20 -16.16 -1.99
CA PRO A 105 -4.57 -16.03 -3.41
C PRO A 105 -4.25 -14.65 -4.02
N CYS A 106 -3.87 -13.67 -3.19
CA CYS A 106 -3.62 -12.30 -3.62
C CYS A 106 -2.11 -12.06 -3.82
N PRO A 107 -1.70 -11.15 -4.74
CA PRO A 107 -0.30 -10.80 -4.92
C PRO A 107 0.29 -10.17 -3.66
N ALA A 108 1.61 -10.29 -3.52
CA ALA A 108 2.38 -9.73 -2.42
C ALA A 108 3.26 -8.57 -2.89
N LEU A 109 3.42 -7.59 -2.02
CA LEU A 109 4.31 -6.45 -2.17
C LEU A 109 5.29 -6.39 -1.01
N ARG A 110 6.50 -5.97 -1.32
CA ARG A 110 7.49 -5.54 -0.32
C ARG A 110 7.38 -4.03 -0.14
N ASP A 111 7.37 -3.59 1.11
CA ASP A 111 7.37 -2.17 1.48
C ASP A 111 8.52 -1.86 2.45
N PRO A 112 9.79 -2.12 2.04
CA PRO A 112 10.95 -1.99 2.93
C PRO A 112 11.20 -0.55 3.37
N GLU A 113 10.67 0.43 2.66
CA GLU A 113 10.79 1.85 2.97
C GLU A 113 9.52 2.43 3.60
N HIS A 114 8.56 1.59 3.96
CA HIS A 114 7.28 1.96 4.60
C HIS A 114 6.47 3.02 3.85
N VAL A 115 6.50 3.01 2.53
CA VAL A 115 5.73 3.94 1.69
C VAL A 115 4.24 3.69 1.83
N LEU A 116 3.84 2.43 1.71
CA LEU A 116 2.44 2.02 1.88
C LEU A 116 2.01 2.05 3.35
N VAL A 117 2.91 1.69 4.27
CA VAL A 117 2.68 1.84 5.73
C VAL A 117 2.32 3.28 6.06
N ARG A 118 3.12 4.25 5.63
CA ARG A 118 2.84 5.68 5.88
C ARG A 118 1.57 6.15 5.17
N ARG A 119 1.35 5.74 3.92
CA ARG A 119 0.15 6.12 3.16
C ARG A 119 -1.13 5.62 3.82
N ALA A 120 -1.13 4.41 4.35
CA ALA A 120 -2.25 3.82 5.07
C ALA A 120 -2.33 4.27 6.54
N GLY A 121 -1.22 4.73 7.11
CA GLY A 121 -1.08 4.96 8.55
C GLY A 121 -1.09 3.65 9.36
N ALA A 122 -0.71 2.53 8.75
CA ALA A 122 -0.70 1.22 9.40
C ALA A 122 0.37 1.15 10.50
N LYS A 123 0.05 0.42 11.59
CA LYS A 123 0.93 0.30 12.77
C LYS A 123 1.12 -1.13 13.23
N ILE A 124 0.22 -2.02 12.84
CA ILE A 124 0.10 -3.39 13.37
C ILE A 124 0.07 -4.38 12.20
N THR A 125 0.44 -5.61 12.45
CA THR A 125 0.19 -6.75 11.54
C THR A 125 -0.53 -7.88 12.29
N PRO A 126 -1.69 -8.38 11.76
CA PRO A 126 -2.32 -7.93 10.53
C PRO A 126 -3.16 -6.66 10.71
N GLU A 127 -3.07 -5.75 9.75
CA GLU A 127 -3.94 -4.59 9.65
C GLU A 127 -4.37 -4.42 8.18
N ALA A 128 -5.61 -3.99 7.95
CA ALA A 128 -6.14 -3.75 6.61
C ALA A 128 -6.34 -2.26 6.37
N ALA A 129 -6.11 -1.82 5.13
CA ALA A 129 -6.45 -0.48 4.65
C ALA A 129 -7.23 -0.60 3.34
N VAL A 130 -8.32 0.14 3.21
CA VAL A 130 -9.18 0.17 2.02
C VAL A 130 -9.12 1.55 1.40
N PHE A 131 -8.74 1.59 0.13
CA PHE A 131 -8.69 2.79 -0.68
C PHE A 131 -9.79 2.72 -1.75
N THR A 132 -10.42 3.85 -2.03
CA THR A 132 -11.34 4.00 -3.17
C THR A 132 -10.56 4.03 -4.49
N ARG A 133 -11.28 4.01 -5.62
CA ARG A 133 -10.72 4.23 -6.97
C ARG A 133 -9.89 5.51 -7.06
N ASP A 134 -10.33 6.57 -6.38
CA ASP A 134 -9.67 7.88 -6.41
C ASP A 134 -8.48 7.97 -5.45
N GLY A 135 -8.15 6.87 -4.76
CA GLY A 135 -7.02 6.78 -3.83
C GLY A 135 -7.31 7.37 -2.44
N GLU A 136 -8.58 7.63 -2.10
CA GLU A 136 -8.97 8.03 -0.75
C GLU A 136 -8.94 6.83 0.19
N LEU A 137 -8.30 6.98 1.36
CA LEU A 137 -8.33 6.00 2.44
C LEU A 137 -9.68 6.10 3.16
N VAL A 138 -10.52 5.08 3.02
CA VAL A 138 -11.86 5.04 3.62
C VAL A 138 -11.98 4.12 4.83
N TYR A 139 -11.04 3.19 4.98
CA TYR A 139 -10.97 2.31 6.14
C TYR A 139 -9.50 1.95 6.47
N ARG A 140 -9.20 1.90 7.77
CA ARG A 140 -7.98 1.30 8.30
C ARG A 140 -8.27 0.61 9.62
N GLY A 141 -7.73 -0.59 9.81
CA GLY A 141 -7.84 -1.29 11.09
C GLY A 141 -7.87 -2.81 10.97
N ARG A 142 -8.52 -3.43 11.96
CA ARG A 142 -8.60 -4.88 12.08
C ARG A 142 -9.41 -5.52 10.95
N ILE A 143 -9.17 -6.79 10.70
CA ILE A 143 -9.92 -7.58 9.72
C ILE A 143 -11.33 -7.84 10.24
N ASP A 144 -11.42 -8.25 11.48
CA ASP A 144 -12.64 -8.46 12.26
C ASP A 144 -12.34 -8.29 13.77
N ASN A 145 -13.34 -8.43 14.62
CA ASN A 145 -13.18 -8.29 16.08
C ASN A 145 -12.89 -9.61 16.80
N GLN A 146 -12.35 -10.61 16.12
CA GLN A 146 -12.02 -11.91 16.76
C GLN A 146 -10.96 -11.74 17.85
N TYR A 147 -9.89 -10.98 17.58
CA TYR A 147 -8.87 -10.71 18.58
C TYR A 147 -9.26 -9.49 19.41
N VAL A 148 -9.19 -9.66 20.74
CA VAL A 148 -9.52 -8.61 21.74
C VAL A 148 -8.27 -8.01 22.33
N ASP A 149 -7.22 -8.85 22.47
CA ASP A 149 -5.92 -8.51 23.02
C ASP A 149 -4.92 -9.60 22.61
N PHE A 150 -3.62 -9.38 22.83
CA PHE A 150 -2.61 -10.39 22.54
C PHE A 150 -2.88 -11.65 23.37
N GLY A 151 -3.08 -12.77 22.67
CA GLY A 151 -3.44 -14.05 23.31
C GLY A 151 -4.91 -14.21 23.71
N LYS A 152 -5.74 -13.16 23.59
CA LYS A 152 -7.17 -13.20 23.89
C LYS A 152 -8.01 -13.07 22.62
N TYR A 153 -8.82 -14.06 22.35
CA TYR A 153 -9.67 -14.09 21.16
C TYR A 153 -11.04 -14.66 21.43
N ARG A 154 -12.01 -14.23 20.64
CA ARG A 154 -13.38 -14.79 20.63
C ARG A 154 -13.39 -16.08 19.82
N PRO A 155 -14.23 -17.05 20.16
CA PRO A 155 -14.42 -18.26 19.35
C PRO A 155 -14.86 -17.94 17.92
N LYS A 156 -15.67 -16.88 17.75
CA LYS A 156 -16.09 -16.33 16.44
C LYS A 156 -16.15 -14.81 16.52
N PRO A 157 -15.80 -14.10 15.43
CA PRO A 157 -16.02 -12.66 15.36
C PRO A 157 -17.53 -12.35 15.40
N THR A 158 -17.89 -11.25 16.02
CA THR A 158 -19.25 -10.69 16.03
C THR A 158 -19.38 -9.49 15.09
N ARG A 159 -18.27 -9.03 14.53
CA ARG A 159 -18.19 -7.97 13.52
C ARG A 159 -17.12 -8.31 12.50
N ALA A 160 -17.42 -8.05 11.25
CA ALA A 160 -16.54 -8.26 10.10
C ALA A 160 -16.15 -6.89 9.52
N ASP A 161 -15.36 -6.12 10.29
CA ASP A 161 -15.14 -4.68 10.02
C ASP A 161 -14.58 -4.42 8.61
N LEU A 162 -13.63 -5.24 8.12
CA LEU A 162 -13.11 -5.13 6.76
C LEU A 162 -14.20 -5.41 5.71
N GLU A 163 -14.99 -6.47 5.89
CA GLU A 163 -16.07 -6.82 4.95
C GLU A 163 -17.17 -5.76 4.93
N GLU A 164 -17.53 -5.20 6.10
CA GLU A 164 -18.47 -4.06 6.20
C GLU A 164 -17.96 -2.84 5.39
N ALA A 165 -16.66 -2.54 5.48
CA ALA A 165 -16.05 -1.45 4.71
C ALA A 165 -16.07 -1.74 3.20
N LEU A 166 -15.75 -2.97 2.79
CA LEU A 166 -15.77 -3.39 1.39
C LEU A 166 -17.17 -3.34 0.79
N ASP A 167 -18.19 -3.79 1.52
CA ASP A 167 -19.59 -3.72 1.08
C ASP A 167 -20.06 -2.26 0.96
N ALA A 168 -19.62 -1.36 1.83
CA ALA A 168 -19.88 0.07 1.72
C ALA A 168 -19.28 0.64 0.42
N VAL A 169 -17.99 0.37 0.15
CA VAL A 169 -17.32 0.81 -1.10
C VAL A 169 -18.03 0.28 -2.34
N LEU A 170 -18.39 -0.99 -2.36
CA LEU A 170 -19.07 -1.63 -3.50
C LEU A 170 -20.48 -1.07 -3.77
N THR A 171 -21.15 -0.62 -2.72
CA THR A 171 -22.52 -0.06 -2.82
C THR A 171 -22.56 1.46 -2.88
N GLY A 172 -21.37 2.13 -2.89
CA GLY A 172 -21.27 3.59 -2.91
C GLY A 172 -21.76 4.26 -1.61
N LYS A 173 -21.77 3.51 -0.50
CA LYS A 173 -22.15 4.02 0.82
C LYS A 173 -20.90 4.50 1.59
N LEU A 174 -21.14 5.38 2.53
CA LEU A 174 -20.08 5.79 3.47
C LEU A 174 -19.72 4.63 4.41
N VAL A 175 -18.41 4.46 4.65
CA VAL A 175 -17.90 3.51 5.64
C VAL A 175 -18.22 4.05 7.03
N THR A 176 -19.00 3.31 7.82
CA THR A 176 -19.47 3.73 9.15
C THR A 176 -18.33 3.88 10.15
N PHE A 177 -17.41 2.92 10.17
CA PHE A 177 -16.24 2.93 11.03
C PHE A 177 -15.00 3.01 10.16
N ARG A 178 -14.45 4.20 10.01
CA ARG A 178 -13.28 4.44 9.15
C ARG A 178 -11.98 3.94 9.79
N GLU A 179 -11.97 3.79 11.10
CA GLU A 179 -10.82 3.32 11.85
C GLU A 179 -11.26 2.37 12.97
N THR A 180 -10.52 1.27 13.12
CA THR A 180 -10.70 0.30 14.19
C THR A 180 -9.33 -0.15 14.71
N GLU A 181 -9.24 -0.48 15.99
CA GLU A 181 -8.00 -0.94 16.60
C GLU A 181 -7.69 -2.38 16.20
N ALA A 182 -6.52 -2.62 15.63
CA ALA A 182 -6.01 -3.93 15.28
C ALA A 182 -5.19 -4.52 16.44
N VAL A 183 -5.20 -5.84 16.58
CA VAL A 183 -4.38 -6.59 17.54
C VAL A 183 -3.38 -7.45 16.78
N GLY A 184 -2.11 -7.35 17.15
CA GLY A 184 -1.05 -8.12 16.49
C GLY A 184 0.35 -7.62 16.81
N CYS A 185 1.27 -7.80 15.86
CA CYS A 185 2.67 -7.40 16.01
C CYS A 185 2.89 -5.99 15.47
N LEU A 186 3.64 -5.16 16.19
CA LEU A 186 3.98 -3.81 15.74
C LEU A 186 4.77 -3.83 14.42
N ILE A 187 4.47 -2.88 13.55
CA ILE A 187 5.36 -2.53 12.45
C ILE A 187 6.43 -1.61 13.04
N GLU A 188 7.68 -2.08 13.02
CA GLU A 188 8.78 -1.32 13.59
C GLU A 188 9.10 -0.11 12.72
N ASP A 189 9.43 1.03 13.36
CA ASP A 189 9.89 2.20 12.63
C ASP A 189 11.23 1.92 11.94
N LEU A 190 11.40 2.46 10.74
CA LEU A 190 12.68 2.43 10.04
C LEU A 190 13.69 3.30 10.81
N ARG A 191 14.83 2.72 11.15
CA ARG A 191 15.95 3.41 11.82
C ARG A 191 16.81 4.16 10.82
#